data_6a2c12be8a7d9b541f7315e4974158d2
#
_entry.id   6a2c12be8a7d9b541f7315e4974158d2
#
_cell.length_a   1.000
_cell.length_b   1.000
_cell.length_c   1.000
_cell.angle_alpha   90.00
_cell.angle_beta   90.00
_cell.angle_gamma   90.00
#
_symmetry.space_group_name_H-M   'P 1'
#
loop_
_entity.id
_entity.type
_entity.pdbx_description
1 polymer ?
#
loop_
_entity_poly.entity_id
_entity_poly.type
_entity_poly.pdbx_seq_one_letter_code
_entity_poly.pdbx_strand_id
1 'polypeptide(L)' 'MELEQIKNRIAALETKVSAKQTDINRLNEEKAQYEQKVQNLLEDIQRLEQDNANKREEIKKYKNVVEVMEL' A
#
# COMPACT_ATOMS: atom_id res chain seq x y z
N MET A 1 -18.58 -11.18 47.21
CA MET A 1 -20.01 -11.07 46.88
C MET A 1 -20.19 -11.00 45.38
N GLU A 2 -21.26 -11.55 44.90
CA GLU A 2 -21.53 -11.59 43.47
C GLU A 2 -21.54 -10.22 42.81
N LEU A 3 -22.12 -9.21 43.46
CA LEU A 3 -22.14 -7.85 42.94
C LEU A 3 -20.73 -7.28 42.75
N GLU A 4 -19.87 -7.48 43.73
CA GLU A 4 -18.48 -7.04 43.68
C GLU A 4 -17.71 -7.73 42.57
N GLN A 5 -17.90 -9.03 42.42
CA GLN A 5 -17.29 -9.82 41.36
C GLN A 5 -17.75 -9.37 39.98
N ILE A 6 -19.03 -9.04 39.84
CA ILE A 6 -19.61 -8.53 38.58
C ILE A 6 -18.98 -7.18 38.24
N LYS A 7 -18.87 -6.28 39.22
CA LYS A 7 -18.24 -4.96 39.02
C LYS A 7 -16.79 -5.11 38.60
N ASN A 8 -16.05 -6.00 39.25
CA ASN A 8 -14.65 -6.26 38.92
C ASN A 8 -14.53 -6.83 37.52
N ARG A 9 -15.44 -7.72 37.13
CA ARG A 9 -15.46 -8.30 35.79
C ARG A 9 -15.75 -7.24 34.73
N ILE A 10 -16.69 -6.35 34.99
CA ILE A 10 -16.99 -5.25 34.08
C ILE A 10 -15.74 -4.37 33.89
N ALA A 11 -15.10 -3.97 34.96
CA ALA A 11 -13.88 -3.15 34.90
C ALA A 11 -12.78 -3.84 34.11
N ALA A 12 -12.57 -5.13 34.30
CA ALA A 12 -11.58 -5.92 33.58
C ALA A 12 -11.90 -5.96 32.09
N LEU A 13 -13.17 -6.16 31.74
CA LEU A 13 -13.61 -6.20 30.35
C LEU A 13 -13.48 -4.83 29.67
N GLU A 14 -13.81 -3.75 30.37
CA GLU A 14 -13.64 -2.39 29.87
C GLU A 14 -12.20 -2.08 29.55
N THR A 15 -11.28 -2.51 30.43
CA THR A 15 -9.84 -2.36 30.21
C THR A 15 -9.39 -3.12 28.97
N LYS A 16 -9.86 -4.35 28.79
CA LYS A 16 -9.54 -5.17 27.61
C LYS A 16 -10.07 -4.53 26.32
N VAL A 17 -11.29 -4.00 26.37
CA VAL A 17 -11.88 -3.32 25.22
C VAL A 17 -11.07 -2.09 24.85
N SER A 18 -10.66 -1.29 25.84
CA SER A 18 -9.84 -0.11 25.60
C SER A 18 -8.49 -0.46 24.99
N ALA A 19 -7.83 -1.50 25.50
CA ALA A 19 -6.55 -1.97 24.95
C ALA A 19 -6.68 -2.43 23.50
N LYS A 20 -7.73 -3.19 23.20
CA LYS A 20 -8.01 -3.65 21.84
C LYS A 20 -8.34 -2.49 20.91
N GLN A 21 -9.07 -1.50 21.40
CA GLN A 21 -9.39 -0.32 20.59
C GLN A 21 -8.12 0.47 20.23
N THR A 22 -7.18 0.56 21.14
CA THR A 22 -5.88 1.17 20.86
C THR A 22 -5.14 0.41 19.77
N ASP A 23 -5.13 -0.92 19.83
CA ASP A 23 -4.52 -1.76 18.81
C ASP A 23 -5.20 -1.60 17.46
N ILE A 24 -6.53 -1.55 17.44
CA ILE A 24 -7.31 -1.32 16.21
C ILE A 24 -6.92 0.02 15.58
N ASN A 25 -6.84 1.06 16.39
CA ASN A 25 -6.47 2.40 15.90
C ASN A 25 -5.07 2.40 15.29
N ARG A 26 -4.11 1.76 15.97
CA ARG A 26 -2.74 1.63 15.46
C ARG A 26 -2.69 0.86 14.14
N LEU A 27 -3.40 -0.25 14.06
CA LEU A 27 -3.45 -1.07 12.85
C LEU A 27 -4.12 -0.33 11.69
N ASN A 28 -5.15 0.46 11.98
CA ASN A 28 -5.79 1.29 10.95
C ASN A 28 -4.84 2.35 10.42
N GLU A 29 -4.02 2.95 11.26
CA GLU A 29 -2.99 3.90 10.82
C GLU A 29 -1.93 3.24 9.96
N GLU A 30 -1.44 2.06 10.37
CA GLU A 30 -0.48 1.28 9.58
C GLU A 30 -1.06 0.91 8.22
N LYS A 31 -2.31 0.48 8.20
CA LYS A 31 -3.02 0.15 6.96
C LYS A 31 -3.07 1.34 6.01
N ALA A 32 -3.41 2.53 6.53
CA ALA A 32 -3.45 3.74 5.73
C ALA A 32 -2.08 4.08 5.14
N GLN A 33 -1.01 3.91 5.92
CA GLN A 33 0.36 4.14 5.44
C GLN A 33 0.74 3.17 4.33
N TYR A 34 0.39 1.88 4.48
CA TYR A 34 0.67 0.89 3.44
C TYR A 34 -0.15 1.13 2.17
N GLU A 35 -1.41 1.55 2.32
CA GLU A 35 -2.25 1.92 1.18
C GLU A 35 -1.62 3.08 0.39
N GLN A 36 -1.07 4.07 1.09
CA GLN A 36 -0.38 5.17 0.44
C GLN A 36 0.88 4.71 -0.28
N LYS A 37 1.66 3.81 0.33
CA LYS A 37 2.86 3.23 -0.31
C LYS A 37 2.49 2.46 -1.57
N VAL A 38 1.42 1.68 -1.52
CA VAL A 38 0.92 0.94 -2.69
C VAL A 38 0.53 1.91 -3.80
N GLN A 39 -0.17 2.99 -3.46
CA GLN A 39 -0.56 4.00 -4.44
C GLN A 39 0.66 4.65 -5.09
N ASN A 40 1.68 4.99 -4.30
CA ASN A 40 2.92 5.57 -4.82
C ASN A 40 3.64 4.60 -5.77
N LEU A 41 3.67 3.32 -5.42
CA LEU A 41 4.28 2.29 -6.26
C LEU A 41 3.52 2.11 -7.58
N LEU A 42 2.20 2.17 -7.55
CA LEU A 42 1.38 2.08 -8.76
C LEU A 42 1.66 3.26 -9.69
N GLU A 43 1.79 4.45 -9.15
CA GLU A 43 2.15 5.65 -9.93
C GLU A 43 3.53 5.50 -10.56
N ASP A 44 4.51 5.00 -9.81
CA ASP A 44 5.85 4.74 -10.32
C ASP A 44 5.85 3.71 -11.44
N ILE A 45 5.09 2.64 -11.28
CA ILE A 45 4.95 1.59 -12.30
C ILE A 45 4.38 2.18 -13.59
N GLN A 46 3.32 2.98 -13.49
CA GLN A 46 2.71 3.62 -14.66
C GLN A 46 3.70 4.52 -15.38
N ARG A 47 4.46 5.30 -14.64
CA ARG A 47 5.49 6.19 -15.21
C ARG A 47 6.57 5.40 -15.92
N LEU A 48 7.04 4.31 -15.30
CA LEU A 48 8.09 3.47 -15.89
C LEU A 48 7.56 2.70 -17.12
N GLU A 49 6.33 2.23 -17.11
CA GLU A 49 5.71 1.59 -18.27
C GLU A 49 5.59 2.55 -19.43
N GLN A 50 5.21 3.80 -19.17
CA GLN A 50 5.15 4.82 -20.20
C GLN A 50 6.54 5.13 -20.76
N ASP A 51 7.52 5.24 -19.90
CA ASP A 51 8.91 5.48 -20.31
C ASP A 51 9.43 4.33 -21.19
N ASN A 52 9.13 3.10 -20.80
CA ASN A 52 9.49 1.92 -21.61
C ASN A 52 8.80 1.91 -22.95
N ALA A 53 7.53 2.28 -23.01
CA ALA A 53 6.78 2.35 -24.27
C ALA A 53 7.44 3.38 -25.21
N ASN A 54 7.82 4.54 -24.68
CA ASN A 54 8.50 5.57 -25.46
C ASN A 54 9.85 5.09 -25.99
N LYS A 55 10.61 4.39 -25.17
CA LYS A 55 11.92 3.85 -25.56
C LYS A 55 11.79 2.74 -26.59
N ARG A 56 10.76 1.92 -26.51
CA ARG A 56 10.48 0.89 -27.53
C ARG A 56 10.18 1.54 -28.88
N GLU A 57 9.46 2.65 -28.90
CA GLU A 57 9.21 3.40 -30.11
C GLU A 57 10.49 3.97 -30.71
N GLU A 58 11.38 4.50 -29.89
CA GLU A 58 12.69 4.98 -30.34
C GLU A 58 13.52 3.83 -30.94
N ILE A 59 13.56 2.69 -30.28
CA ILE A 59 14.28 1.52 -30.76
C ILE A 59 13.75 1.12 -32.14
N LYS A 60 12.44 1.09 -32.30
CA LYS A 60 11.79 0.75 -33.57
C LYS A 60 12.22 1.71 -34.67
N LYS A 61 12.25 3.01 -34.40
CA LYS A 61 12.68 4.04 -35.35
C LYS A 61 14.13 3.79 -35.78
N TYR A 62 15.02 3.58 -34.82
CA TYR A 62 16.44 3.36 -35.11
C TYR A 62 16.67 2.06 -35.87
N LYS A 63 15.96 0.99 -35.55
CA LYS A 63 16.03 -0.26 -36.29
C LYS A 63 15.61 -0.08 -37.75
N ASN A 64 14.57 0.70 -37.98
CA ASN A 64 14.11 1.00 -39.34
C ASN A 64 15.17 1.77 -40.13
N VAL A 65 15.84 2.75 -39.48
CA VAL A 65 16.92 3.52 -40.09
C VAL A 65 18.09 2.60 -40.45
N VAL A 66 18.47 1.71 -39.56
CA VAL A 66 19.56 0.75 -39.79
C VAL A 66 19.23 -0.15 -41.00
N GLU A 67 18.01 -0.67 -41.06
CA GLU A 67 17.57 -1.50 -42.19
C GLU A 67 17.67 -0.74 -43.53
N VAL A 68 17.25 0.51 -43.55
CA VAL A 68 17.34 1.33 -44.75
C VAL A 68 18.80 1.60 -45.14
N MET A 69 19.66 1.88 -44.16
CA MET A 69 21.07 2.17 -44.41
C MET A 69 21.86 0.94 -44.86
N GLU A 70 21.43 -0.27 -44.52
CA GLU A 70 22.06 -1.53 -44.92
C GLU A 70 21.64 -1.99 -46.33
N LEU A 71 20.58 -1.39 -46.85
CA LEU A 71 20.12 -1.68 -48.22
C LEU A 71 21.04 -0.99 -49.23
#